data_975bc4288009d36fa56e3f08c3cbf03b
#
_entry.id   975bc4288009d36fa56e3f08c3cbf03b
#
_cell.length_a   1.000
_cell.length_b   1.000
_cell.length_c   1.000
_cell.angle_alpha   90.00
_cell.angle_beta   90.00
_cell.angle_gamma   90.00
#
_symmetry.space_group_name_H-M   'P 1'
#
loop_
_entity.id
_entity.type
_entity.pdbx_description
1 polymer ?
#
loop_
_entity_poly.entity_id
_entity_poly.type
_entity_poly.pdbx_seq_one_letter_code
_entity_poly.pdbx_strand_id
1 'polypeptide(L)'
;KVLTNNPELCHELLELVIGKKVGKFTRLDKQKPIEITADGKGVRFDVYSEDDQDIVYDCEMQTSGNDNLPKRTRYYQGMIDLNLIERGADYSELKKSYIIFICTFDVFGQGLHKYTFRNYCEEFPPLELDDESTKIFLCAGGDADDVSPEMKEFLDWMVHKRKGRSRFVKRLDEAVQKARNHEEWGLEYMTLLM
;
A
#
# COMPACT_ATOMS: atom_id res chain seq x y z
N LYS A 1 -3.44 -9.60 -6.06
CA LYS A 1 -3.95 -11.00 -6.11
C LYS A 1 -3.26 -11.90 -5.07
N VAL A 2 -1.91 -12.06 -5.06
CA VAL A 2 -1.23 -12.97 -4.11
C VAL A 2 -1.47 -12.55 -2.67
N LEU A 3 -1.31 -11.27 -2.34
CA LEU A 3 -1.51 -10.74 -0.98
C LEU A 3 -2.95 -10.88 -0.50
N THR A 4 -3.93 -10.56 -1.34
CA THR A 4 -5.35 -10.66 -0.97
C THR A 4 -5.84 -12.10 -0.81
N ASN A 5 -5.18 -13.06 -1.46
CA ASN A 5 -5.47 -14.49 -1.28
C ASN A 5 -4.64 -15.11 -0.14
N ASN A 6 -3.73 -14.35 0.47
CA ASN A 6 -2.91 -14.75 1.60
C ASN A 6 -2.93 -13.65 2.68
N PRO A 7 -4.01 -13.58 3.49
CA PRO A 7 -4.17 -12.50 4.49
C PRO A 7 -2.99 -12.37 5.45
N GLU A 8 -2.37 -13.50 5.85
CA GLU A 8 -1.19 -13.50 6.71
C GLU A 8 0.02 -12.81 6.06
N LEU A 9 0.25 -13.05 4.75
CA LEU A 9 1.34 -12.37 4.02
C LEU A 9 1.04 -10.88 3.83
N CYS A 10 -0.21 -10.52 3.61
CA CYS A 10 -0.63 -9.13 3.55
C CYS A 10 -0.39 -8.43 4.88
N HIS A 11 -0.80 -9.04 5.98
CA HIS A 11 -0.60 -8.53 7.33
C HIS A 11 0.89 -8.35 7.65
N GLU A 12 1.72 -9.36 7.38
CA GLU A 12 3.17 -9.34 7.60
C GLU A 12 3.85 -8.23 6.76
N LEU A 13 3.40 -8.02 5.51
CA LEU A 13 3.87 -6.91 4.68
C LEU A 13 3.52 -5.56 5.30
N LEU A 14 2.28 -5.35 5.74
CA LEU A 14 1.87 -4.08 6.35
C LEU A 14 2.67 -3.79 7.63
N GLU A 15 2.89 -4.80 8.50
CA GLU A 15 3.75 -4.65 9.67
C GLU A 15 5.19 -4.26 9.29
N LEU A 16 5.74 -4.90 8.27
CA LEU A 16 7.09 -4.59 7.76
C LEU A 16 7.17 -3.16 7.22
N VAL A 17 6.16 -2.71 6.46
CA VAL A 17 6.08 -1.37 5.86
C VAL A 17 5.92 -0.29 6.92
N ILE A 18 4.98 -0.48 7.84
CA ILE A 18 4.60 0.53 8.82
C ILE A 18 5.61 0.56 9.97
N GLY A 19 6.23 -0.59 10.30
CA GLY A 19 7.16 -0.75 11.41
C GLY A 19 6.45 -0.83 12.77
N LYS A 20 5.16 -1.16 12.78
CA LYS A 20 4.31 -1.33 13.97
C LYS A 20 3.42 -2.55 13.78
N LYS A 21 2.87 -3.04 14.90
CA LYS A 21 1.86 -4.09 14.86
C LYS A 21 0.60 -3.57 14.17
N VAL A 22 0.03 -4.41 13.32
CA VAL A 22 -1.25 -4.21 12.64
C VAL A 22 -2.29 -5.06 13.34
N GLY A 23 -3.50 -4.54 13.48
CA GLY A 23 -4.63 -5.27 14.04
C GLY A 23 -5.06 -6.45 13.17
N LYS A 24 -5.97 -7.27 13.69
CA LYS A 24 -6.54 -8.38 12.91
C LYS A 24 -7.45 -7.82 11.81
N PHE A 25 -7.27 -8.24 10.57
CA PHE A 25 -8.14 -7.81 9.49
C PHE A 25 -9.60 -8.19 9.74
N THR A 26 -10.47 -7.19 9.72
CA THR A 26 -11.92 -7.32 9.67
C THR A 26 -12.41 -7.35 8.24
N ARG A 27 -11.63 -6.74 7.32
CA ARG A 27 -11.90 -6.68 5.90
C ARG A 27 -10.61 -6.75 5.09
N LEU A 28 -10.62 -7.48 3.98
CA LEU A 28 -9.54 -7.52 3.00
C LEU A 28 -10.13 -7.68 1.59
N ASP A 29 -10.11 -6.61 0.82
CA ASP A 29 -10.68 -6.56 -0.53
C ASP A 29 -9.57 -6.47 -1.57
N LYS A 30 -9.78 -7.16 -2.68
CA LYS A 30 -8.98 -7.10 -3.89
C LYS A 30 -9.69 -6.22 -4.90
N GLN A 31 -8.98 -5.23 -5.45
CA GLN A 31 -9.52 -4.34 -6.49
C GLN A 31 -10.86 -3.70 -6.07
N LYS A 32 -10.91 -3.18 -4.83
CA LYS A 32 -12.11 -2.49 -4.33
C LYS A 32 -12.40 -1.25 -5.17
N PRO A 33 -13.50 -1.21 -5.94
CA PRO A 33 -13.91 0.01 -6.60
C PRO A 33 -14.60 0.94 -5.59
N ILE A 34 -14.35 2.24 -5.70
CA ILE A 34 -15.12 3.28 -5.04
C ILE A 34 -15.54 4.29 -6.10
N GLU A 35 -16.85 4.43 -6.28
CA GLU A 35 -17.50 5.39 -7.17
C GLU A 35 -18.52 6.17 -6.34
N ILE A 36 -18.32 7.48 -6.19
CA ILE A 36 -19.19 8.32 -5.35
C ILE A 36 -20.29 8.96 -6.18
N THR A 37 -19.99 9.29 -7.44
CA THR A 37 -20.96 9.85 -8.39
C THR A 37 -20.79 9.19 -9.75
N ALA A 38 -21.88 9.11 -10.52
CA ALA A 38 -21.87 8.50 -11.87
C ALA A 38 -20.89 9.20 -12.83
N ASP A 39 -20.66 10.50 -12.66
CA ASP A 39 -19.80 11.32 -13.51
C ASP A 39 -18.42 11.58 -12.89
N GLY A 40 -18.17 11.09 -11.67
CA GLY A 40 -16.90 11.27 -10.96
C GLY A 40 -15.83 10.30 -11.42
N LYS A 41 -14.56 10.69 -11.23
CA LYS A 41 -13.43 9.77 -11.42
C LYS A 41 -13.43 8.74 -10.29
N GLY A 42 -13.93 7.53 -10.55
CA GLY A 42 -13.82 6.41 -9.62
C GLY A 42 -12.35 6.02 -9.37
N VAL A 43 -12.12 5.33 -8.27
CA VAL A 43 -10.83 4.70 -7.95
C VAL A 43 -11.02 3.19 -7.83
N ARG A 44 -9.95 2.46 -8.07
CA ARG A 44 -9.88 1.03 -7.81
C ARG A 44 -8.61 0.79 -7.00
N PHE A 45 -8.78 0.43 -5.74
CA PHE A 45 -7.68 0.07 -4.85
C PHE A 45 -7.18 -1.33 -5.15
N ASP A 46 -5.87 -1.52 -5.26
CA ASP A 46 -5.27 -2.83 -5.53
C ASP A 46 -5.45 -3.79 -4.36
N VAL A 47 -5.14 -3.34 -3.15
CA VAL A 47 -5.36 -4.06 -1.89
C VAL A 47 -5.89 -3.08 -0.86
N TYR A 48 -7.16 -3.23 -0.51
CA TYR A 48 -7.82 -2.46 0.55
C TYR A 48 -8.10 -3.34 1.75
N SER A 49 -7.73 -2.91 2.94
CA SER A 49 -7.99 -3.64 4.17
C SER A 49 -8.36 -2.72 5.33
N GLU A 50 -9.15 -3.27 6.25
CA GLU A 50 -9.51 -2.66 7.52
C GLU A 50 -9.16 -3.64 8.64
N ASP A 51 -8.71 -3.15 9.78
CA ASP A 51 -8.40 -3.99 10.95
C ASP A 51 -9.40 -3.78 12.11
N ASP A 52 -9.22 -4.53 13.17
CA ASP A 52 -10.06 -4.49 14.39
C ASP A 52 -9.79 -3.27 15.28
N GLN A 53 -8.88 -2.37 14.87
CA GLN A 53 -8.63 -1.06 15.47
C GLN A 53 -9.21 0.07 14.63
N ASP A 54 -10.08 -0.24 13.67
CA ASP A 54 -10.68 0.71 12.72
C ASP A 54 -9.66 1.47 11.85
N ILE A 55 -8.50 0.87 11.59
CA ILE A 55 -7.48 1.46 10.72
C ILE A 55 -7.65 0.94 9.29
N VAL A 56 -7.53 1.84 8.32
CA VAL A 56 -7.65 1.55 6.89
C VAL A 56 -6.28 1.53 6.24
N TYR A 57 -6.05 0.52 5.42
CA TYR A 57 -4.82 0.36 4.64
C TYR A 57 -5.17 0.21 3.17
N ASP A 58 -4.61 1.09 2.34
CA ASP A 58 -4.60 0.99 0.89
C ASP A 58 -3.18 0.72 0.43
N CYS A 59 -2.96 -0.37 -0.29
CA CYS A 59 -1.63 -0.77 -0.77
C CYS A 59 -1.66 -0.95 -2.29
N GLU A 60 -0.90 -0.09 -2.97
CA GLU A 60 -0.84 0.03 -4.42
C GLU A 60 0.53 -0.38 -4.97
N MET A 61 0.53 -1.10 -6.10
CA MET A 61 1.75 -1.43 -6.83
C MET A 61 1.95 -0.48 -8.01
N GLN A 62 3.12 0.15 -8.13
CA GLN A 62 3.43 1.08 -9.20
C GLN A 62 4.73 0.71 -9.93
N THR A 63 4.62 0.41 -11.21
CA THR A 63 5.74 -0.03 -12.05
C THR A 63 6.21 1.01 -13.07
N SER A 64 5.44 2.10 -13.25
CA SER A 64 5.77 3.21 -14.17
C SER A 64 5.75 4.55 -13.47
N GLY A 65 6.64 5.46 -13.86
CA GLY A 65 6.79 6.81 -13.27
C GLY A 65 5.90 7.90 -13.87
N ASN A 66 4.93 7.56 -14.71
CA ASN A 66 4.17 8.55 -15.50
C ASN A 66 3.00 9.19 -14.72
N ASP A 67 2.64 8.70 -13.56
CA ASP A 67 1.53 9.20 -12.75
C ASP A 67 2.00 10.21 -11.69
N ASN A 68 1.18 11.22 -11.42
CA ASN A 68 1.41 12.14 -10.30
C ASN A 68 0.98 11.46 -8.99
N LEU A 69 1.83 10.59 -8.46
CA LEU A 69 1.54 9.81 -7.28
C LEU A 69 1.21 10.67 -6.04
N PRO A 70 1.90 11.79 -5.74
CA PRO A 70 1.53 12.66 -4.63
C PRO A 70 0.09 13.20 -4.71
N LYS A 71 -0.36 13.61 -5.90
CA LYS A 71 -1.76 14.03 -6.08
C LYS A 71 -2.73 12.86 -6.04
N ARG A 72 -2.31 11.68 -6.51
CA ARG A 72 -3.11 10.46 -6.44
C ARG A 72 -3.35 10.03 -5.00
N THR A 73 -2.35 10.11 -4.09
CA THR A 73 -2.57 9.82 -2.67
C THR A 73 -3.60 10.74 -2.03
N ARG A 74 -3.57 12.04 -2.38
CA ARG A 74 -4.57 13.00 -1.88
C ARG A 74 -5.98 12.65 -2.36
N TYR A 75 -6.11 12.26 -3.62
CA TYR A 75 -7.41 11.87 -4.18
C TYR A 75 -7.93 10.58 -3.53
N TYR A 76 -7.06 9.59 -3.35
CA TYR A 76 -7.38 8.33 -2.69
C TYR A 76 -7.84 8.54 -1.25
N GLN A 77 -7.17 9.42 -0.51
CA GLN A 77 -7.60 9.79 0.85
C GLN A 77 -9.04 10.31 0.85
N GLY A 78 -9.36 11.29 -0.01
CA GLY A 78 -10.71 11.83 -0.10
C GLY A 78 -11.75 10.76 -0.48
N MET A 79 -11.41 9.81 -1.33
CA MET A 79 -12.30 8.70 -1.70
C MET A 79 -12.53 7.72 -0.54
N ILE A 80 -11.49 7.43 0.25
CA ILE A 80 -11.61 6.61 1.46
C ILE A 80 -12.54 7.29 2.46
N ASP A 81 -12.29 8.56 2.77
CA ASP A 81 -13.06 9.33 3.74
C ASP A 81 -14.53 9.44 3.35
N LEU A 82 -14.82 9.78 2.10
CA LEU A 82 -16.18 9.86 1.58
C LEU A 82 -16.92 8.52 1.54
N ASN A 83 -16.19 7.41 1.41
CA ASN A 83 -16.80 6.08 1.41
C ASN A 83 -17.10 5.55 2.82
N LEU A 84 -16.41 6.07 3.83
CA LEU A 84 -16.49 5.56 5.20
C LEU A 84 -17.35 6.42 6.11
N ILE A 85 -17.38 7.74 5.91
CA ILE A 85 -18.17 8.64 6.76
C ILE A 85 -19.63 8.66 6.32
N GLU A 86 -20.53 8.49 7.27
CA GLU A 86 -21.97 8.59 7.02
C GLU A 86 -22.43 10.07 6.99
N ARG A 87 -23.54 10.32 6.28
CA ARG A 87 -24.11 11.66 6.21
C ARG A 87 -24.55 12.13 7.58
N GLY A 88 -23.95 13.22 8.06
CA GLY A 88 -24.27 13.84 9.36
C GLY A 88 -23.45 13.25 10.52
N ALA A 89 -22.54 12.33 10.25
CA ALA A 89 -21.58 11.85 11.24
C ALA A 89 -20.61 12.96 11.68
N ASP A 90 -20.06 12.84 12.86
CA ASP A 90 -19.00 13.73 13.35
C ASP A 90 -17.67 13.42 12.63
N TYR A 91 -16.85 14.43 12.40
CA TYR A 91 -15.55 14.24 11.76
C TYR A 91 -14.57 13.37 12.56
N SER A 92 -14.77 13.23 13.88
CA SER A 92 -14.02 12.30 14.73
C SER A 92 -14.24 10.82 14.38
N GLU A 93 -15.26 10.50 13.57
CA GLU A 93 -15.52 9.16 13.05
C GLU A 93 -14.67 8.82 11.80
N LEU A 94 -13.92 9.79 11.25
CA LEU A 94 -12.95 9.51 10.19
C LEU A 94 -11.88 8.57 10.70
N LYS A 95 -11.63 7.50 9.93
CA LYS A 95 -10.71 6.45 10.34
C LYS A 95 -9.27 6.82 10.03
N LYS A 96 -8.38 6.43 10.93
CA LYS A 96 -6.95 6.44 10.64
C LYS A 96 -6.65 5.66 9.39
N SER A 97 -5.77 6.21 8.53
CA SER A 97 -5.51 5.61 7.22
C SER A 97 -4.04 5.63 6.82
N TYR A 98 -3.64 4.58 6.12
CA TYR A 98 -2.36 4.46 5.46
C TYR A 98 -2.56 4.22 3.97
N ILE A 99 -2.03 5.13 3.14
CA ILE A 99 -1.95 4.94 1.68
C ILE A 99 -0.51 4.61 1.34
N ILE A 100 -0.28 3.40 0.84
CA ILE A 100 1.03 2.81 0.63
C ILE A 100 1.23 2.56 -0.86
N PHE A 101 2.22 3.22 -1.46
CA PHE A 101 2.68 2.94 -2.82
C PHE A 101 3.98 2.15 -2.80
N ILE A 102 3.99 0.99 -3.42
CA ILE A 102 5.19 0.17 -3.61
C ILE A 102 5.65 0.36 -5.04
N CYS A 103 6.77 1.07 -5.23
CA CYS A 103 7.27 1.51 -6.53
C CYS A 103 8.54 0.75 -6.94
N THR A 104 8.66 0.40 -8.20
CA THR A 104 9.90 -0.20 -8.76
C THR A 104 11.00 0.82 -9.01
N PHE A 105 10.75 2.10 -8.78
CA PHE A 105 11.65 3.24 -9.02
C PHE A 105 11.63 4.18 -7.81
N ASP A 106 12.59 5.11 -7.73
CA ASP A 106 12.58 6.18 -6.72
C ASP A 106 11.67 7.33 -7.19
N VAL A 107 10.56 7.53 -6.47
CA VAL A 107 9.54 8.53 -6.80
C VAL A 107 10.04 9.96 -6.65
N PHE A 108 10.96 10.21 -5.70
CA PHE A 108 11.39 11.55 -5.30
C PHE A 108 12.86 11.85 -5.65
N GLY A 109 13.61 10.84 -6.13
CA GLY A 109 15.00 11.01 -6.56
C GLY A 109 15.98 11.36 -5.43
N GLN A 110 15.66 11.02 -4.18
CA GLN A 110 16.52 11.29 -3.03
C GLN A 110 17.29 10.03 -2.56
N GLY A 111 17.15 8.91 -3.28
CA GLY A 111 17.85 7.67 -2.99
C GLY A 111 17.30 6.87 -1.79
N LEU A 112 16.19 7.28 -1.17
CA LEU A 112 15.62 6.53 -0.05
C LEU A 112 14.78 5.37 -0.54
N HIS A 113 14.76 4.28 0.25
CA HIS A 113 13.84 3.16 0.03
C HIS A 113 12.46 3.42 0.62
N LYS A 114 12.34 4.32 1.61
CA LYS A 114 11.08 4.64 2.26
C LYS A 114 10.92 6.14 2.49
N TYR A 115 9.79 6.67 2.00
CA TYR A 115 9.35 8.04 2.27
C TYR A 115 8.02 7.98 3.00
N THR A 116 7.95 8.62 4.17
CA THR A 116 6.72 8.73 4.95
C THR A 116 6.30 10.18 5.05
N PHE A 117 5.09 10.50 4.61
CA PHE A 117 4.54 11.84 4.62
C PHE A 117 3.36 11.92 5.59
N ARG A 118 3.37 13.00 6.38
CA ARG A 118 2.31 13.44 7.27
C ARG A 118 2.20 14.95 7.19
N ASN A 119 1.15 15.53 7.73
CA ASN A 119 0.96 16.96 7.75
C ASN A 119 1.59 17.58 8.99
N TYR A 120 2.43 18.59 8.82
CA TYR A 120 3.13 19.31 9.89
C TYR A 120 2.92 20.81 9.77
N CYS A 121 2.98 21.52 10.91
CA CYS A 121 2.94 22.96 10.94
C CYS A 121 4.23 23.55 10.35
N GLU A 122 4.12 24.45 9.37
CA GLU A 122 5.28 25.08 8.72
C GLU A 122 6.04 25.97 9.69
N GLU A 123 5.34 26.71 10.55
CA GLU A 123 5.92 27.63 11.52
C GLU A 123 6.56 26.92 12.72
N PHE A 124 6.12 25.70 13.00
CA PHE A 124 6.66 24.87 14.08
C PHE A 124 6.73 23.39 13.65
N PRO A 125 7.76 22.98 12.88
CA PRO A 125 7.84 21.66 12.25
C PRO A 125 7.68 20.44 13.16
N PRO A 126 8.03 20.46 14.49
CA PRO A 126 7.73 19.34 15.37
C PRO A 126 6.23 19.11 15.64
N LEU A 127 5.37 20.09 15.34
CA LEU A 127 3.93 19.95 15.53
C LEU A 127 3.29 19.23 14.33
N GLU A 128 2.86 17.99 14.54
CA GLU A 128 2.05 17.24 13.60
C GLU A 128 0.59 17.71 13.68
N LEU A 129 -0.09 17.80 12.53
CA LEU A 129 -1.53 18.14 12.47
C LEU A 129 -2.39 17.06 13.13
N ASP A 130 -1.87 15.82 13.20
CA ASP A 130 -2.54 14.66 13.80
C ASP A 130 -3.90 14.33 13.17
N ASP A 131 -4.00 14.53 11.86
CA ASP A 131 -5.18 14.19 11.05
C ASP A 131 -5.31 12.70 10.74
N GLU A 132 -4.47 11.89 11.38
CA GLU A 132 -4.42 10.43 11.27
C GLU A 132 -4.27 9.88 9.83
N SER A 133 -3.86 10.72 8.88
CA SER A 133 -3.61 10.33 7.50
C SER A 133 -2.11 10.20 7.21
N THR A 134 -1.66 9.02 6.80
CA THR A 134 -0.23 8.75 6.51
C THR A 134 -0.07 8.23 5.08
N LYS A 135 0.88 8.80 4.33
CA LYS A 135 1.24 8.33 3.00
C LYS A 135 2.65 7.74 3.05
N ILE A 136 2.82 6.53 2.52
CA ILE A 136 4.10 5.82 2.50
C ILE A 136 4.43 5.44 1.06
N PHE A 137 5.65 5.78 0.63
CA PHE A 137 6.20 5.31 -0.64
C PHE A 137 7.39 4.40 -0.34
N LEU A 138 7.31 3.16 -0.82
CA LEU A 138 8.43 2.24 -0.84
C LEU A 138 9.02 2.22 -2.23
N CYS A 139 10.31 2.46 -2.35
CA CYS A 139 11.02 2.66 -3.60
C CYS A 139 12.15 1.64 -3.76
N ALA A 140 11.97 0.66 -4.66
CA ALA A 140 13.01 -0.32 -4.93
C ALA A 140 14.23 0.28 -5.64
N GLY A 141 14.10 1.49 -6.21
CA GLY A 141 15.21 2.25 -6.81
C GLY A 141 16.05 3.04 -5.82
N GLY A 142 15.79 2.94 -4.50
CA GLY A 142 16.62 3.54 -3.48
C GLY A 142 17.98 2.85 -3.33
N ASP A 143 18.97 3.56 -2.82
CA ASP A 143 20.33 3.06 -2.54
C ASP A 143 20.80 3.33 -1.10
N ALA A 144 20.03 4.08 -0.32
CA ALA A 144 20.31 4.42 1.06
C ALA A 144 20.20 3.21 2.01
N ASP A 145 20.78 3.35 3.21
CA ASP A 145 20.65 2.37 4.31
C ASP A 145 19.59 2.82 5.31
N ASP A 146 18.35 3.02 4.82
CA ASP A 146 17.24 3.65 5.53
C ASP A 146 16.13 2.69 5.94
N VAL A 147 16.22 1.41 5.55
CA VAL A 147 15.21 0.39 5.87
C VAL A 147 15.88 -0.90 6.41
N SER A 148 15.07 -1.77 7.02
CA SER A 148 15.57 -3.05 7.52
C SER A 148 16.12 -3.95 6.41
N PRO A 149 17.05 -4.88 6.73
CA PRO A 149 17.56 -5.86 5.75
C PRO A 149 16.44 -6.67 5.09
N GLU A 150 15.38 -7.02 5.83
CA GLU A 150 14.24 -7.76 5.31
C GLU A 150 13.42 -6.92 4.32
N MET A 151 13.24 -5.61 4.57
CA MET A 151 12.61 -4.69 3.64
C MET A 151 13.44 -4.53 2.36
N LYS A 152 14.76 -4.37 2.47
CA LYS A 152 15.65 -4.33 1.29
C LYS A 152 15.53 -5.60 0.45
N GLU A 153 15.52 -6.74 1.10
CA GLU A 153 15.36 -8.04 0.44
C GLU A 153 14.01 -8.16 -0.28
N PHE A 154 12.93 -7.68 0.33
CA PHE A 154 11.62 -7.61 -0.30
C PHE A 154 11.61 -6.74 -1.56
N LEU A 155 12.19 -5.53 -1.47
CA LEU A 155 12.28 -4.60 -2.59
C LEU A 155 13.15 -5.16 -3.73
N ASP A 156 14.29 -5.78 -3.41
CA ASP A 156 15.14 -6.46 -4.41
C ASP A 156 14.41 -7.66 -5.05
N TRP A 157 13.72 -8.46 -4.26
CA TRP A 157 12.90 -9.56 -4.78
C TRP A 157 11.81 -9.05 -5.72
N MET A 158 11.17 -7.95 -5.38
CA MET A 158 10.09 -7.38 -6.19
C MET A 158 10.57 -7.03 -7.60
N VAL A 159 11.76 -6.42 -7.74
CA VAL A 159 12.32 -6.01 -9.03
C VAL A 159 13.02 -7.17 -9.75
N HIS A 160 13.92 -7.86 -9.06
CA HIS A 160 14.83 -8.81 -9.68
C HIS A 160 14.41 -10.28 -9.56
N LYS A 161 13.36 -10.56 -8.77
CA LYS A 161 12.87 -11.93 -8.49
C LYS A 161 13.95 -12.88 -7.96
N ARG A 162 14.94 -12.32 -7.26
CA ARG A 162 16.00 -13.11 -6.61
C ARG A 162 15.43 -13.86 -5.41
N LYS A 163 15.85 -15.12 -5.23
CA LYS A 163 15.42 -15.90 -4.07
C LYS A 163 15.83 -15.22 -2.77
N GLY A 164 14.85 -14.89 -1.94
CA GLY A 164 15.08 -14.29 -0.65
C GLY A 164 15.61 -15.26 0.41
N ARG A 165 16.23 -14.72 1.45
CA ARG A 165 16.71 -15.47 2.62
C ARG A 165 15.75 -15.35 3.81
N SER A 166 15.06 -14.19 3.95
CA SER A 166 14.09 -13.96 5.02
C SER A 166 12.89 -14.90 4.89
N ARG A 167 12.24 -15.14 6.03
CA ARG A 167 11.04 -15.99 6.09
C ARG A 167 9.91 -15.40 5.25
N PHE A 168 9.72 -14.09 5.35
CA PHE A 168 8.66 -13.38 4.64
C PHE A 168 8.83 -13.52 3.12
N VAL A 169 10.01 -13.17 2.59
CA VAL A 169 10.26 -13.20 1.13
C VAL A 169 10.18 -14.62 0.58
N LYS A 170 10.64 -15.65 1.32
CA LYS A 170 10.46 -17.05 0.92
C LYS A 170 8.99 -17.44 0.78
N ARG A 171 8.16 -17.13 1.80
CA ARG A 171 6.73 -17.43 1.78
C ARG A 171 6.01 -16.68 0.66
N LEU A 172 6.41 -15.42 0.42
CA LEU A 172 5.86 -14.62 -0.67
C LEU A 172 6.22 -15.19 -2.03
N ASP A 173 7.48 -15.59 -2.25
CA ASP A 173 7.93 -16.24 -3.49
C ASP A 173 7.19 -17.56 -3.73
N GLU A 174 7.07 -18.42 -2.72
CA GLU A 174 6.29 -19.66 -2.79
C GLU A 174 4.82 -19.41 -3.16
N ALA A 175 4.20 -18.39 -2.57
CA ALA A 175 2.82 -18.03 -2.88
C ALA A 175 2.67 -17.52 -4.33
N VAL A 176 3.65 -16.75 -4.82
CA VAL A 176 3.68 -16.28 -6.21
C VAL A 176 3.89 -17.45 -7.18
N GLN A 177 4.79 -18.39 -6.87
CA GLN A 177 5.01 -19.59 -7.72
C GLN A 177 3.76 -20.48 -7.79
N LYS A 178 3.09 -20.71 -6.65
CA LYS A 178 1.81 -21.43 -6.62
C LYS A 178 0.75 -20.76 -7.48
N ALA A 179 0.64 -19.42 -7.37
CA ALA A 179 -0.32 -18.65 -8.16
C ALA A 179 -0.05 -18.76 -9.68
N ARG A 180 1.22 -18.77 -10.09
CA ARG A 180 1.61 -18.94 -11.50
C ARG A 180 1.32 -20.32 -12.07
N ASN A 181 1.40 -21.34 -11.25
CA ASN A 181 1.20 -22.73 -11.66
C ASN A 181 -0.29 -23.13 -11.69
N HIS A 182 -1.20 -22.29 -11.17
CA HIS A 182 -2.63 -22.52 -11.24
C HIS A 182 -3.19 -22.01 -12.57
N GLU A 183 -3.80 -22.88 -13.39
CA GLU A 183 -4.32 -22.53 -14.72
C GLU A 183 -5.33 -21.38 -14.71
N GLU A 184 -6.21 -21.32 -13.71
CA GLU A 184 -7.19 -20.23 -13.51
C GLU A 184 -6.53 -18.85 -13.29
N TRP A 185 -5.30 -18.84 -12.76
CA TRP A 185 -4.55 -17.61 -12.49
C TRP A 185 -3.64 -17.22 -13.66
N GLY A 186 -3.24 -18.18 -14.48
CA GLY A 186 -2.43 -17.97 -15.68
C GLY A 186 -3.15 -17.09 -16.71
N LEU A 187 -4.43 -17.35 -16.98
CA LEU A 187 -5.25 -16.62 -17.93
C LEU A 187 -5.50 -15.17 -17.48
N GLU A 188 -5.76 -14.92 -16.18
CA GLU A 188 -5.94 -13.57 -15.65
C GLU A 188 -4.60 -12.78 -15.58
N TYR A 189 -3.47 -13.46 -15.40
CA TYR A 189 -2.15 -12.83 -15.40
C TYR A 189 -1.74 -12.34 -16.79
N MET A 190 -2.08 -13.11 -17.82
CA MET A 190 -1.84 -12.74 -19.23
C MET A 190 -2.62 -11.49 -19.64
N THR A 191 -3.85 -11.32 -19.13
CA THR A 191 -4.70 -10.16 -19.43
C THR A 191 -4.19 -8.85 -18.80
N LEU A 192 -3.35 -8.93 -17.76
CA LEU A 192 -2.77 -7.76 -17.09
C LEU A 192 -1.41 -7.33 -17.69
N LEU A 193 -0.82 -8.14 -18.58
CA LEU A 193 0.45 -7.85 -19.26
C LEU A 193 0.25 -7.36 -20.70
N MET A 194 -0.98 -7.36 -21.22
CA MET A 194 -1.39 -6.75 -22.48
C MET A 194 -1.94 -5.33 -22.23
#